data_ebd0b67c6023f09f5efbd4918c2c5400
#
_entry.id   ebd0b67c6023f09f5efbd4918c2c5400
#
_cell.length_a   1.000
_cell.length_b   1.000
_cell.length_c   1.000
_cell.angle_alpha   90.00
_cell.angle_beta   90.00
_cell.angle_gamma   90.00
#
_symmetry.space_group_name_H-M   'P 1'
#
loop_
_entity.id
_entity.type
_entity.pdbx_description
1 polymer ?
#
loop_
_entity_poly.entity_id
_entity_poly.type
_entity_poly.pdbx_seq_one_letter_code
_entity_poly.pdbx_strand_id
1 'polypeptide(L)'
;DHAHKTALDLVRAHDVIAHEDLRIRNMSRAPAPKPDPDRPGSFLPNGAAAKAGLNKSINDAGWGVFLTILHAKAERAGREVIAVDPRNTSRTCPHCGHTAKENRPTQEKFHCIACGHIAHADTVGALNVLRAGLVRRNAHPA
;
A
#
# COMPACT_ATOMS: atom_id res chain seq x y z
N ASP A 1 5.42 16.42 17.63
CA ASP A 1 5.82 15.40 16.67
C ASP A 1 4.85 15.33 15.50
N HIS A 2 5.39 15.36 14.28
CA HIS A 2 4.61 15.37 13.05
C HIS A 2 3.71 14.13 12.91
N ALA A 3 4.21 12.94 13.24
CA ALA A 3 3.44 11.71 13.14
C ALA A 3 2.21 11.71 14.07
N HIS A 4 2.37 12.15 15.31
CA HIS A 4 1.27 12.27 16.27
C HIS A 4 0.23 13.29 15.81
N LYS A 5 0.68 14.43 15.32
CA LYS A 5 -0.20 15.49 14.85
C LYS A 5 -1.01 15.05 13.62
N THR A 6 -0.35 14.42 12.65
CA THR A 6 -1.01 13.92 11.45
C THR A 6 -2.03 12.83 11.79
N ALA A 7 -1.68 11.88 12.66
CA ALA A 7 -2.58 10.83 13.10
C ALA A 7 -3.80 11.40 13.83
N LEU A 8 -3.61 12.40 14.68
CA LEU A 8 -4.69 13.06 15.38
C LEU A 8 -5.65 13.76 14.42
N ASP A 9 -5.12 14.47 13.43
CA ASP A 9 -5.92 15.16 12.41
C ASP A 9 -6.77 14.16 11.60
N LEU A 10 -6.19 13.02 11.21
CA LEU A 10 -6.91 11.97 10.49
C LEU A 10 -8.03 11.37 11.33
N VAL A 11 -7.77 11.08 12.58
CA VAL A 11 -8.76 10.48 13.50
C VAL A 11 -9.92 11.45 13.77
N ARG A 12 -9.63 12.75 13.86
CA ARG A 12 -10.67 13.77 14.05
C ARG A 12 -11.53 13.98 12.82
N ALA A 13 -10.94 13.83 11.63
CA ALA A 13 -11.62 14.12 10.36
C ALA A 13 -12.40 12.94 9.80
N HIS A 14 -12.08 11.70 10.18
CA HIS A 14 -12.62 10.50 9.55
C HIS A 14 -13.07 9.46 10.59
N ASP A 15 -14.21 8.83 10.33
CA ASP A 15 -14.74 7.74 11.14
C ASP A 15 -14.09 6.40 10.82
N VAL A 16 -13.72 6.20 9.55
CA VAL A 16 -13.09 4.98 9.05
C VAL A 16 -11.87 5.35 8.23
N ILE A 17 -10.75 4.71 8.52
CA ILE A 17 -9.48 4.89 7.82
C ILE A 17 -9.02 3.52 7.33
N ALA A 18 -8.83 3.37 6.02
CA ALA A 18 -8.31 2.15 5.43
C ALA A 18 -6.87 2.36 4.96
N HIS A 19 -6.02 1.36 5.15
CA HIS A 19 -4.64 1.40 4.68
C HIS A 19 -4.18 0.04 4.17
N GLU A 20 -3.12 0.04 3.37
CA GLU A 20 -2.50 -1.20 2.90
C GLU A 20 -1.82 -1.96 4.04
N ASP A 21 -1.95 -3.28 4.05
CA ASP A 21 -1.23 -4.13 5.00
C ASP A 21 0.20 -4.34 4.51
N LEU A 22 1.14 -3.68 5.17
CA LEU A 22 2.57 -3.74 4.82
C LEU A 22 3.15 -5.14 5.00
N ARG A 23 2.65 -5.95 5.92
CA ARG A 23 3.16 -7.30 6.15
C ARG A 23 2.89 -8.21 4.96
N ILE A 24 1.70 -8.13 4.38
CA ILE A 24 1.36 -8.88 3.17
C ILE A 24 2.22 -8.39 2.00
N ARG A 25 2.38 -7.08 1.86
CA ARG A 25 3.20 -6.47 0.82
C ARG A 25 4.66 -6.91 0.91
N ASN A 26 5.25 -6.93 2.11
CA ASN A 26 6.63 -7.35 2.31
C ASN A 26 6.83 -8.84 2.02
N MET A 27 5.87 -9.68 2.37
CA MET A 27 5.92 -11.11 2.08
C MET A 27 5.87 -11.43 0.59
N SER A 28 5.15 -10.63 -0.20
CA SER A 28 5.03 -10.84 -1.64
C SER A 28 6.18 -10.23 -2.46
N ARG A 29 7.08 -9.48 -1.84
CA ARG A 29 8.21 -8.77 -2.49
C ARG A 29 9.57 -9.26 -2.04
N ALA A 30 9.73 -10.54 -1.75
CA ALA A 30 11.06 -11.10 -1.52
C ALA A 30 11.94 -10.81 -2.75
N PRO A 31 13.06 -10.05 -2.61
CA PRO A 31 13.91 -9.76 -3.76
C PRO A 31 14.49 -11.06 -4.29
N ALA A 32 14.28 -11.33 -5.58
CA ALA A 32 14.93 -12.44 -6.24
C ALA A 32 16.43 -12.12 -6.31
N PRO A 33 17.31 -12.98 -5.77
CA PRO A 33 18.75 -12.77 -5.87
C PRO A 33 19.16 -12.87 -7.34
N LYS A 34 20.02 -11.93 -7.79
CA LYS A 34 20.60 -11.96 -9.14
C LYS A 34 21.78 -12.90 -9.16
N PRO A 35 21.75 -14.00 -9.96
CA PRO A 35 22.90 -14.88 -10.05
C PRO A 35 24.08 -14.17 -10.71
N ASP A 36 25.28 -14.46 -10.21
CA ASP A 36 26.53 -13.99 -10.81
C ASP A 36 26.84 -14.85 -12.04
N PRO A 37 26.88 -14.30 -13.27
CA PRO A 37 27.15 -15.08 -14.47
C PRO A 37 28.59 -15.62 -14.51
N ASP A 38 29.53 -15.02 -13.78
CA ASP A 38 30.96 -15.42 -13.73
C ASP A 38 31.24 -16.45 -12.63
N ARG A 39 30.30 -16.63 -11.69
CA ARG A 39 30.47 -17.58 -10.56
C ARG A 39 29.16 -18.35 -10.33
N PRO A 40 29.01 -19.53 -10.94
CA PRO A 40 27.83 -20.36 -10.71
C PRO A 40 27.60 -20.63 -9.22
N GLY A 41 26.40 -20.37 -8.73
CA GLY A 41 26.05 -20.52 -7.32
C GLY A 41 26.32 -19.29 -6.45
N SER A 42 26.88 -18.23 -7.01
CA SER A 42 27.12 -16.95 -6.30
C SER A 42 26.18 -15.85 -6.80
N PHE A 43 25.95 -14.84 -5.97
CA PHE A 43 25.09 -13.70 -6.31
C PHE A 43 25.92 -12.43 -6.35
N LEU A 44 25.58 -11.54 -7.30
CA LEU A 44 26.28 -10.27 -7.44
C LEU A 44 26.00 -9.38 -6.23
N PRO A 45 27.05 -8.82 -5.58
CA PRO A 45 26.87 -7.77 -4.62
C PRO A 45 26.40 -6.52 -5.37
N ASN A 46 25.17 -6.08 -5.09
CA ASN A 46 24.61 -4.90 -5.72
C ASN A 46 24.53 -3.78 -4.68
N GLY A 47 25.51 -2.89 -4.64
CA GLY A 47 25.54 -1.77 -3.70
C GLY A 47 24.34 -0.83 -3.84
N ALA A 48 23.83 -0.65 -5.06
CA ALA A 48 22.64 0.14 -5.31
C ALA A 48 21.39 -0.54 -4.74
N ALA A 49 21.28 -1.86 -4.89
CA ALA A 49 20.17 -2.63 -4.32
C ALA A 49 20.23 -2.65 -2.78
N ALA A 50 21.42 -2.74 -2.20
CA ALA A 50 21.59 -2.68 -0.75
C ALA A 50 21.16 -1.32 -0.20
N LYS A 51 21.55 -0.22 -0.86
CA LYS A 51 21.15 1.14 -0.48
C LYS A 51 19.65 1.35 -0.64
N ALA A 52 19.05 0.90 -1.74
CA ALA A 52 17.61 0.96 -1.96
C ALA A 52 16.84 0.13 -0.92
N GLY A 53 17.37 -1.05 -0.57
CA GLY A 53 16.78 -1.91 0.46
C GLY A 53 16.84 -1.28 1.85
N LEU A 54 17.94 -0.60 2.19
CA LEU A 54 18.07 0.12 3.45
C LEU A 54 17.08 1.29 3.54
N ASN A 55 16.98 2.11 2.48
CA ASN A 55 16.04 3.22 2.43
C ASN A 55 14.59 2.74 2.57
N LYS A 56 14.25 1.66 1.88
CA LYS A 56 12.92 1.05 2.00
C LYS A 56 12.65 0.56 3.41
N SER A 57 13.62 -0.10 4.04
CA SER A 57 13.49 -0.59 5.42
C SER A 57 13.24 0.55 6.40
N ILE A 58 13.94 1.67 6.25
CA ILE A 58 13.76 2.87 7.07
C ILE A 58 12.34 3.44 6.86
N ASN A 59 11.88 3.55 5.61
CA ASN A 59 10.55 4.05 5.29
C ASN A 59 9.46 3.13 5.83
N ASP A 60 9.63 1.81 5.71
CA ASP A 60 8.67 0.82 6.22
C ASP A 60 8.58 0.88 7.75
N ALA A 61 9.71 1.07 8.44
CA ALA A 61 9.75 1.24 9.89
C ALA A 61 9.03 2.51 10.34
N GLY A 62 9.24 3.63 9.65
CA GLY A 62 8.55 4.89 9.90
C GLY A 62 7.04 4.77 9.68
N TRP A 63 6.65 4.08 8.62
CA TRP A 63 5.24 3.80 8.33
C TRP A 63 4.61 2.93 9.42
N GLY A 64 5.32 1.89 9.88
CA GLY A 64 4.85 1.04 10.98
C GLY A 64 4.64 1.80 12.27
N VAL A 65 5.57 2.70 12.63
CA VAL A 65 5.43 3.58 13.80
C VAL A 65 4.20 4.48 13.65
N PHE A 66 4.02 5.11 12.48
CA PHE A 66 2.85 5.94 12.21
C PHE A 66 1.54 5.17 12.38
N LEU A 67 1.46 3.96 11.82
CA LEU A 67 0.27 3.11 11.94
C LEU A 67 -0.02 2.72 13.39
N THR A 68 1.00 2.43 14.18
CA THR A 68 0.84 2.13 15.61
C THR A 68 0.23 3.32 16.35
N ILE A 69 0.72 4.53 16.08
CA ILE A 69 0.18 5.76 16.66
C ILE A 69 -1.26 5.98 16.20
N LEU A 70 -1.52 5.79 14.92
CA LEU A 70 -2.86 5.97 14.33
C LEU A 70 -3.89 5.02 14.96
N HIS A 71 -3.56 3.74 15.09
CA HIS A 71 -4.43 2.74 15.72
C HIS A 71 -4.72 3.08 17.18
N ALA A 72 -3.72 3.50 17.95
CA ALA A 72 -3.91 3.88 19.35
C ALA A 72 -4.84 5.09 19.49
N LYS A 73 -4.67 6.11 18.66
CA LYS A 73 -5.52 7.30 18.68
C LYS A 73 -6.95 7.01 18.22
N ALA A 74 -7.09 6.17 17.20
CA ALA A 74 -8.39 5.76 16.68
C ALA A 74 -9.19 4.98 17.73
N GLU A 75 -8.54 4.05 18.43
CA GLU A 75 -9.16 3.28 19.51
C GLU A 75 -9.71 4.19 20.60
N ARG A 76 -8.93 5.18 21.04
CA ARG A 76 -9.34 6.15 22.05
C ARG A 76 -10.52 7.01 21.61
N ALA A 77 -10.60 7.32 20.33
CA ALA A 77 -11.65 8.18 19.76
C ALA A 77 -12.87 7.40 19.26
N GLY A 78 -12.88 6.07 19.33
CA GLY A 78 -13.97 5.24 18.82
C GLY A 78 -14.02 5.21 17.30
N ARG A 79 -12.88 5.39 16.63
CA ARG A 79 -12.77 5.32 15.16
C ARG A 79 -12.23 3.96 14.74
N GLU A 80 -12.46 3.62 13.47
CA GLU A 80 -11.98 2.36 12.90
C GLU A 80 -10.79 2.58 11.99
N VAL A 81 -9.76 1.71 12.14
CA VAL A 81 -8.63 1.64 11.22
C VAL A 81 -8.57 0.22 10.67
N ILE A 82 -8.60 0.06 9.36
CA ILE A 82 -8.72 -1.23 8.68
C ILE A 82 -7.52 -1.45 7.77
N ALA A 83 -6.79 -2.55 7.99
CA ALA A 83 -5.72 -2.98 7.10
C ALA A 83 -6.31 -3.84 5.98
N VAL A 84 -5.91 -3.60 4.74
CA VAL A 84 -6.38 -4.33 3.56
C VAL A 84 -5.21 -4.90 2.76
N ASP A 85 -5.47 -6.03 2.06
CA ASP A 85 -4.51 -6.63 1.15
C ASP A 85 -4.27 -5.67 -0.03
N PRO A 86 -3.01 -5.25 -0.27
CA PRO A 86 -2.71 -4.31 -1.34
C PRO A 86 -2.73 -4.90 -2.75
N ARG A 87 -3.00 -6.21 -2.89
CA ARG A 87 -3.00 -6.86 -4.21
C ARG A 87 -3.97 -6.19 -5.16
N ASN A 88 -3.46 -5.82 -6.33
CA ASN A 88 -4.24 -5.26 -7.45
C ASN A 88 -4.95 -3.93 -7.16
N THR A 89 -4.74 -3.31 -5.99
CA THR A 89 -5.37 -2.01 -5.67
C THR A 89 -4.97 -0.91 -6.65
N SER A 90 -3.78 -0.99 -7.25
CA SER A 90 -3.31 -0.03 -8.25
C SER A 90 -3.67 -0.39 -9.69
N ARG A 91 -4.24 -1.58 -9.95
CA ARG A 91 -4.53 -2.10 -11.28
C ARG A 91 -6.00 -2.30 -11.56
N THR A 92 -6.85 -2.21 -10.55
CA THR A 92 -8.28 -2.39 -10.68
C THR A 92 -8.97 -1.06 -10.98
N CYS A 93 -9.77 -1.02 -12.02
CA CYS A 93 -10.53 0.18 -12.36
C CYS A 93 -11.62 0.41 -11.31
N PRO A 94 -11.64 1.59 -10.65
CA PRO A 94 -12.68 1.89 -9.67
C PRO A 94 -14.04 2.13 -10.30
N HIS A 95 -14.09 2.33 -11.61
CA HIS A 95 -15.32 2.60 -12.34
C HIS A 95 -16.01 1.32 -12.84
N CYS A 96 -15.25 0.40 -13.48
CA CYS A 96 -15.83 -0.82 -14.06
C CYS A 96 -15.38 -2.13 -13.40
N GLY A 97 -14.39 -2.09 -12.52
CA GLY A 97 -13.89 -3.27 -11.83
C GLY A 97 -12.86 -4.11 -12.60
N HIS A 98 -12.55 -3.73 -13.85
CA HIS A 98 -11.58 -4.48 -14.65
C HIS A 98 -10.19 -4.40 -14.05
N THR A 99 -9.55 -5.55 -13.82
CA THR A 99 -8.19 -5.64 -13.27
C THR A 99 -7.23 -6.09 -14.35
N ALA A 100 -6.23 -5.26 -14.68
CA ALA A 100 -5.21 -5.58 -15.66
C ALA A 100 -3.96 -4.75 -15.41
N LYS A 101 -2.81 -5.35 -15.67
CA LYS A 101 -1.52 -4.67 -15.63
C LYS A 101 -1.48 -3.48 -16.58
N GLU A 102 -2.10 -3.62 -17.75
CA GLU A 102 -2.15 -2.60 -18.82
C GLU A 102 -2.96 -1.37 -18.42
N ASN A 103 -3.81 -1.46 -17.40
CA ASN A 103 -4.52 -0.29 -16.87
C ASN A 103 -3.59 0.76 -16.30
N ARG A 104 -2.35 0.39 -16.00
CA ARG A 104 -1.36 1.30 -15.46
C ARG A 104 -0.17 1.44 -16.40
N PRO A 105 -0.28 2.29 -17.45
CA PRO A 105 0.79 2.47 -18.41
C PRO A 105 2.06 3.11 -17.83
N THR A 106 1.90 3.96 -16.81
CA THR A 106 3.02 4.54 -16.08
C THR A 106 2.77 4.43 -14.56
N GLN A 107 3.77 4.79 -13.77
CA GLN A 107 3.64 4.77 -12.31
C GLN A 107 2.60 5.77 -11.80
N GLU A 108 2.38 6.85 -12.53
CA GLU A 108 1.48 7.93 -12.13
C GLU A 108 0.13 7.89 -12.86
N LYS A 109 0.08 7.29 -14.05
CA LYS A 109 -1.12 7.32 -14.90
C LYS A 109 -1.90 6.01 -14.82
N PHE A 110 -3.19 6.12 -14.59
CA PHE A 110 -4.14 5.03 -14.72
C PHE A 110 -5.04 5.28 -15.93
N HIS A 111 -5.18 4.26 -16.78
CA HIS A 111 -6.07 4.29 -17.94
C HIS A 111 -6.66 2.90 -18.14
N CYS A 112 -7.92 2.73 -17.81
CA CYS A 112 -8.59 1.44 -17.95
C CYS A 112 -8.74 1.04 -19.41
N ILE A 113 -8.22 -0.13 -19.78
CA ILE A 113 -8.31 -0.63 -21.15
C ILE A 113 -9.71 -1.16 -21.48
N ALA A 114 -10.57 -1.39 -20.49
CA ALA A 114 -11.93 -1.88 -20.70
C ALA A 114 -12.95 -0.76 -20.88
N CYS A 115 -12.94 0.26 -20.01
CA CYS A 115 -13.94 1.33 -20.03
C CYS A 115 -13.37 2.71 -20.41
N GLY A 116 -12.06 2.87 -20.48
CA GLY A 116 -11.42 4.14 -20.84
C GLY A 116 -11.25 5.14 -19.69
N HIS A 117 -11.60 4.77 -18.47
CA HIS A 117 -11.45 5.66 -17.31
C HIS A 117 -10.00 6.08 -17.10
N ILE A 118 -9.76 7.38 -16.99
CA ILE A 118 -8.43 7.97 -16.80
C ILE A 118 -8.38 8.68 -15.45
N ALA A 119 -7.33 8.40 -14.67
CA ALA A 119 -7.13 9.03 -13.37
C ALA A 119 -5.66 8.94 -12.96
N HIS A 120 -5.30 9.64 -11.88
CA HIS A 120 -4.00 9.48 -11.25
C HIS A 120 -3.95 8.14 -10.52
N ALA A 121 -2.85 7.40 -10.68
CA ALA A 121 -2.72 6.05 -10.12
C ALA A 121 -2.83 6.01 -8.59
N ASP A 122 -2.33 7.03 -7.90
CA ASP A 122 -2.41 7.12 -6.44
C ASP A 122 -3.86 7.29 -5.97
N THR A 123 -4.65 8.08 -6.70
CA THR A 123 -6.08 8.27 -6.41
C THR A 123 -6.84 6.95 -6.60
N VAL A 124 -6.53 6.22 -7.67
CA VAL A 124 -7.14 4.90 -7.93
C VAL A 124 -6.78 3.92 -6.82
N GLY A 125 -5.51 3.85 -6.43
CA GLY A 125 -5.06 3.00 -5.34
C GLY A 125 -5.76 3.30 -4.03
N ALA A 126 -5.81 4.57 -3.65
CA ALA A 126 -6.47 5.01 -2.41
C ALA A 126 -7.96 4.66 -2.40
N LEU A 127 -8.66 4.88 -3.51
CA LEU A 127 -10.09 4.56 -3.63
C LEU A 127 -10.34 3.06 -3.52
N ASN A 128 -9.51 2.24 -4.15
CA ASN A 128 -9.63 0.78 -4.10
C ASN A 128 -9.32 0.24 -2.69
N VAL A 129 -8.34 0.81 -2.00
CA VAL A 129 -8.02 0.47 -0.60
C VAL A 129 -9.22 0.79 0.29
N LEU A 130 -9.82 1.96 0.13
CA LEU A 130 -11.02 2.34 0.89
C LEU A 130 -12.18 1.37 0.64
N ARG A 131 -12.45 1.04 -0.60
CA ARG A 131 -13.53 0.10 -0.96
C ARG A 131 -13.30 -1.28 -0.38
N ALA A 132 -12.07 -1.80 -0.46
CA ALA A 132 -11.71 -3.08 0.13
C ALA A 132 -11.90 -3.06 1.66
N GLY A 133 -11.53 -1.96 2.31
CA GLY A 133 -11.73 -1.77 3.74
C GLY A 133 -13.21 -1.79 4.13
N LEU A 134 -14.05 -1.10 3.37
CA LEU A 134 -15.50 -1.05 3.63
C LEU A 134 -16.16 -2.43 3.42
N VAL A 135 -15.74 -3.18 2.40
CA VAL A 135 -16.22 -4.55 2.18
C VAL A 135 -15.83 -5.44 3.36
N ARG A 136 -14.59 -5.38 3.82
CA ARG A 136 -14.12 -6.13 4.97
C ARG A 136 -14.89 -5.78 6.25
N ARG A 137 -15.15 -4.51 6.47
CA ARG A 137 -15.94 -4.02 7.60
C ARG A 137 -17.35 -4.60 7.60
N ASN A 138 -18.00 -4.62 6.45
CA ASN A 138 -19.36 -5.15 6.31
C ASN A 138 -19.42 -6.67 6.43
N ALA A 139 -18.36 -7.38 6.02
CA ALA A 139 -18.27 -8.84 6.13
C ALA A 139 -18.03 -9.30 7.58
N HIS A 140 -17.46 -8.43 8.44
CA HIS A 140 -17.16 -8.73 9.84
C HIS A 140 -17.74 -7.64 10.75
N PRO A 141 -19.07 -7.51 10.82
CA PRO A 141 -19.69 -6.56 11.74
C PRO A 141 -19.36 -6.95 13.19
N ALA A 142 -18.96 -5.96 13.97
CA ALA A 142 -18.65 -6.16 15.37
C ALA A 142 -19.90 -6.53 16.18
#